data_4bbbe4ba2c0072e3cfaa88bcc003ba28
#
_entry.id   4bbbe4ba2c0072e3cfaa88bcc003ba28
#
_cell.length_a   1.000
_cell.length_b   1.000
_cell.length_c   1.000
_cell.angle_alpha   90.00
_cell.angle_beta   90.00
_cell.angle_gamma   90.00
#
_symmetry.space_group_name_H-M   'P 1'
#
loop_
_entity.id
_entity.type
_entity.pdbx_description
1 polymer ?
#
loop_
_entity_poly.entity_id
_entity_poly.type
_entity_poly.pdbx_seq_one_letter_code
_entity_poly.pdbx_strand_id
1 'polypeptide(L)'
;MNVLNLADLLLSSDEKNELKSSMEMLEQSNYSMFFEKNQSIIQSILFIETFEEFLDFSKENNLDAECFCATFLCAHGYGIQIGGYEDDLTHTLTEFFHTQEMEYPEISEIISKEKIYTDCSDYDNFKKSLTAMNKVLDAYGLQLIVLEDFVYCDCEYTVLKMDKTLADKVISAWNSDNFEIYL
;
A
#
# COMPACT_ATOMS: atom_id res chain seq x y z
N MET A 1 -2.59 -10.92 12.98
CA MET A 1 -3.29 -10.03 12.01
C MET A 1 -2.50 -10.07 10.72
N ASN A 2 -3.13 -10.08 9.60
CA ASN A 2 -2.50 -10.02 8.27
C ASN A 2 -3.18 -8.92 7.43
N VAL A 3 -2.80 -8.77 6.15
CA VAL A 3 -3.34 -7.72 5.27
C VAL A 3 -4.85 -7.80 5.12
N LEU A 4 -5.44 -9.00 5.07
CA LEU A 4 -6.88 -9.19 4.98
C LEU A 4 -7.62 -8.69 6.23
N ASN A 5 -7.08 -8.99 7.41
CA ASN A 5 -7.66 -8.48 8.66
C ASN A 5 -7.50 -6.96 8.77
N LEU A 6 -6.41 -6.41 8.22
CA LEU A 6 -6.20 -4.97 8.17
C LEU A 6 -7.21 -4.29 7.25
N ALA A 7 -7.49 -4.86 6.09
CA ALA A 7 -8.55 -4.37 5.20
C ALA A 7 -9.92 -4.34 5.88
N ASP A 8 -10.24 -5.34 6.68
CA ASP A 8 -11.47 -5.36 7.47
C ASP A 8 -11.59 -4.21 8.49
N LEU A 9 -10.48 -3.63 8.90
CA LEU A 9 -10.48 -2.48 9.81
C LEU A 9 -10.54 -1.14 9.08
N LEU A 10 -9.97 -1.06 7.88
CA LEU A 10 -9.84 0.19 7.12
C LEU A 10 -11.03 0.44 6.19
N LEU A 11 -11.49 -0.60 5.49
CA LEU A 11 -12.47 -0.48 4.43
C LEU A 11 -13.90 -0.24 4.93
N SER A 12 -14.66 0.54 4.17
CA SER A 12 -16.11 0.65 4.31
C SER A 12 -16.81 -0.67 3.97
N SER A 13 -18.11 -0.77 4.28
CA SER A 13 -18.89 -1.98 3.99
C SER A 13 -18.96 -2.30 2.49
N ASP A 14 -19.04 -1.27 1.64
CA ASP A 14 -19.13 -1.46 0.19
C ASP A 14 -17.79 -1.92 -0.38
N GLU A 15 -16.68 -1.30 0.03
CA GLU A 15 -15.32 -1.69 -0.36
C GLU A 15 -14.99 -3.13 0.10
N LYS A 16 -15.41 -3.53 1.31
CA LYS A 16 -15.26 -4.92 1.79
C LYS A 16 -15.97 -5.93 0.90
N ASN A 17 -17.19 -5.61 0.47
CA ASN A 17 -17.96 -6.47 -0.42
C ASN A 17 -17.28 -6.57 -1.81
N GLU A 18 -16.74 -5.46 -2.29
CA GLU A 18 -16.01 -5.40 -3.55
C GLU A 18 -14.72 -6.25 -3.50
N LEU A 19 -13.89 -6.05 -2.47
CA LEU A 19 -12.69 -6.83 -2.22
C LEU A 19 -13.00 -8.33 -2.11
N LYS A 20 -13.98 -8.70 -1.28
CA LYS A 20 -14.39 -10.08 -1.09
C LYS A 20 -14.79 -10.75 -2.40
N SER A 21 -15.61 -10.08 -3.21
CA SER A 21 -16.03 -10.62 -4.51
C SER A 21 -14.85 -10.78 -5.48
N SER A 22 -13.85 -9.91 -5.44
CA SER A 22 -12.64 -10.03 -6.25
C SER A 22 -11.77 -11.21 -5.77
N MET A 23 -11.61 -11.39 -4.47
CA MET A 23 -10.88 -12.51 -3.90
C MET A 23 -11.52 -13.86 -4.20
N GLU A 24 -12.85 -13.95 -4.14
CA GLU A 24 -13.58 -15.17 -4.54
C GLU A 24 -13.30 -15.56 -6.00
N MET A 25 -13.12 -14.58 -6.88
CA MET A 25 -12.75 -14.85 -8.30
C MET A 25 -11.30 -15.37 -8.42
N LEU A 26 -10.36 -14.83 -7.62
CA LEU A 26 -8.99 -15.34 -7.58
C LEU A 26 -8.93 -16.77 -7.05
N GLU A 27 -9.58 -17.06 -5.93
CA GLU A 27 -9.65 -18.40 -5.33
C GLU A 27 -10.24 -19.44 -6.29
N GLN A 28 -11.20 -19.03 -7.11
CA GLN A 28 -11.82 -19.88 -8.15
C GLN A 28 -11.00 -19.94 -9.44
N SER A 29 -9.84 -19.30 -9.49
CA SER A 29 -9.01 -19.15 -10.69
C SER A 29 -9.78 -18.56 -11.88
N ASN A 30 -10.77 -17.73 -11.62
CA ASN A 30 -11.56 -17.05 -12.64
C ASN A 30 -10.90 -15.71 -13.06
N TYR A 31 -9.70 -15.83 -13.60
CA TYR A 31 -8.83 -14.70 -13.93
C TYR A 31 -9.44 -13.72 -14.95
N SER A 32 -10.28 -14.18 -15.86
CA SER A 32 -10.92 -13.30 -16.84
C SER A 32 -11.93 -12.35 -16.16
N MET A 33 -12.82 -12.89 -15.34
CA MET A 33 -13.78 -12.06 -14.59
C MET A 33 -13.09 -11.18 -13.56
N PHE A 34 -12.03 -11.69 -12.92
CA PHE A 34 -11.23 -10.92 -12.00
C PHE A 34 -10.59 -9.71 -12.69
N PHE A 35 -9.94 -9.90 -13.84
CA PHE A 35 -9.33 -8.83 -14.61
C PHE A 35 -10.35 -7.80 -15.06
N GLU A 36 -11.46 -8.25 -15.67
CA GLU A 36 -12.53 -7.34 -16.15
C GLU A 36 -13.09 -6.48 -15.01
N LYS A 37 -13.33 -7.08 -13.82
CA LYS A 37 -13.87 -6.38 -12.67
C LYS A 37 -12.88 -5.37 -12.08
N ASN A 38 -11.60 -5.73 -12.01
CA ASN A 38 -10.57 -4.94 -11.33
C ASN A 38 -9.65 -4.20 -12.32
N GLN A 39 -10.06 -4.03 -13.57
CA GLN A 39 -9.22 -3.48 -14.64
C GLN A 39 -8.62 -2.11 -14.25
N SER A 40 -9.40 -1.22 -13.66
CA SER A 40 -8.92 0.11 -13.25
C SER A 40 -7.81 0.02 -12.19
N ILE A 41 -7.96 -0.88 -11.22
CA ILE A 41 -6.96 -1.10 -10.16
C ILE A 41 -5.68 -1.70 -10.77
N ILE A 42 -5.84 -2.74 -11.59
CA ILE A 42 -4.73 -3.44 -12.24
C ILE A 42 -3.94 -2.48 -13.14
N GLN A 43 -4.62 -1.65 -13.92
CA GLN A 43 -3.96 -0.69 -14.80
C GLN A 43 -3.28 0.45 -14.03
N SER A 44 -3.92 0.98 -12.98
CA SER A 44 -3.39 2.15 -12.25
C SER A 44 -2.26 1.82 -11.28
N ILE A 45 -2.24 0.62 -10.70
CA ILE A 45 -1.28 0.23 -9.68
C ILE A 45 -0.23 -0.74 -10.23
N LEU A 46 -0.65 -1.74 -11.03
CA LEU A 46 0.27 -2.75 -11.56
C LEU A 46 0.78 -2.40 -12.98
N PHE A 47 0.28 -1.31 -13.59
CA PHE A 47 0.62 -0.87 -14.94
C PHE A 47 0.42 -1.94 -16.01
N ILE A 48 -0.51 -2.87 -15.80
CA ILE A 48 -0.86 -3.97 -16.70
C ILE A 48 -2.08 -3.56 -17.54
N GLU A 49 -1.92 -3.48 -18.86
CA GLU A 49 -2.97 -2.97 -19.75
C GLU A 49 -3.86 -4.07 -20.33
N THR A 50 -3.31 -5.27 -20.52
CA THR A 50 -3.99 -6.36 -21.23
C THR A 50 -4.19 -7.58 -20.34
N PHE A 51 -5.21 -8.38 -20.69
CA PHE A 51 -5.45 -9.66 -19.99
C PHE A 51 -4.32 -10.66 -20.19
N GLU A 52 -3.61 -10.64 -21.30
CA GLU A 52 -2.48 -11.52 -21.58
C GLU A 52 -1.29 -11.19 -20.66
N GLU A 53 -0.95 -9.91 -20.54
CA GLU A 53 0.06 -9.42 -19.57
C GLU A 53 -0.32 -9.78 -18.13
N PHE A 54 -1.60 -9.62 -17.77
CA PHE A 54 -2.09 -10.00 -16.45
C PHE A 54 -1.94 -11.50 -16.17
N LEU A 55 -2.24 -12.35 -17.15
CA LEU A 55 -2.06 -13.81 -17.00
C LEU A 55 -0.59 -14.19 -16.81
N ASP A 56 0.31 -13.54 -17.53
CA ASP A 56 1.74 -13.80 -17.39
C ASP A 56 2.26 -13.28 -16.04
N PHE A 57 1.89 -12.05 -15.65
CA PHE A 57 2.17 -11.52 -14.33
C PHE A 57 1.66 -12.44 -13.20
N SER A 58 0.42 -12.91 -13.29
CA SER A 58 -0.18 -13.76 -12.25
C SER A 58 0.50 -15.12 -12.11
N LYS A 59 1.10 -15.65 -13.19
CA LYS A 59 1.89 -16.90 -13.16
C LYS A 59 3.28 -16.69 -12.58
N GLU A 60 3.92 -15.58 -12.95
CA GLU A 60 5.28 -15.27 -12.53
C GLU A 60 5.34 -14.84 -11.06
N ASN A 61 4.36 -14.06 -10.62
CA ASN A 61 4.31 -13.46 -9.30
C ASN A 61 3.36 -14.18 -8.33
N ASN A 62 2.74 -15.30 -8.73
CA ASN A 62 1.83 -16.09 -7.90
C ASN A 62 0.83 -15.21 -7.14
N LEU A 63 0.11 -14.34 -7.88
CA LEU A 63 -0.82 -13.35 -7.34
C LEU A 63 -1.79 -13.99 -6.33
N ASP A 64 -1.61 -13.68 -5.07
CA ASP A 64 -2.44 -14.17 -3.98
C ASP A 64 -3.42 -13.12 -3.43
N ALA A 65 -4.25 -13.54 -2.50
CA ALA A 65 -5.26 -12.69 -1.89
C ALA A 65 -4.65 -11.55 -1.05
N GLU A 66 -3.51 -11.76 -0.39
CA GLU A 66 -2.87 -10.72 0.43
C GLU A 66 -2.22 -9.64 -0.45
N CYS A 67 -1.53 -10.04 -1.52
CA CYS A 67 -0.96 -9.14 -2.51
C CYS A 67 -2.04 -8.26 -3.16
N PHE A 68 -3.12 -8.88 -3.64
CA PHE A 68 -4.22 -8.12 -4.22
C PHE A 68 -4.88 -7.20 -3.20
N CYS A 69 -5.02 -7.64 -1.95
CA CYS A 69 -5.59 -6.82 -0.88
C CYS A 69 -4.74 -5.56 -0.61
N ALA A 70 -3.41 -5.67 -0.58
CA ALA A 70 -2.51 -4.52 -0.44
C ALA A 70 -2.68 -3.54 -1.61
N THR A 71 -2.72 -4.04 -2.84
CA THR A 71 -2.99 -3.25 -4.05
C THR A 71 -4.36 -2.56 -4.00
N PHE A 72 -5.38 -3.27 -3.54
CA PHE A 72 -6.74 -2.74 -3.38
C PHE A 72 -6.79 -1.60 -2.37
N LEU A 73 -6.12 -1.73 -1.23
CA LEU A 73 -6.01 -0.66 -0.23
C LEU A 73 -5.38 0.60 -0.81
N CYS A 74 -4.32 0.47 -1.60
CA CYS A 74 -3.69 1.61 -2.27
C CYS A 74 -4.61 2.26 -3.29
N ALA A 75 -5.30 1.49 -4.11
CA ALA A 75 -6.25 2.00 -5.11
C ALA A 75 -7.41 2.78 -4.48
N HIS A 76 -7.81 2.43 -3.25
CA HIS A 76 -8.85 3.13 -2.48
C HIS A 76 -8.30 4.25 -1.58
N GLY A 77 -7.03 4.63 -1.74
CA GLY A 77 -6.45 5.80 -1.08
C GLY A 77 -6.02 5.57 0.37
N TYR A 78 -5.93 4.33 0.83
CA TYR A 78 -5.43 4.02 2.17
C TYR A 78 -3.90 4.00 2.24
N GLY A 79 -3.23 3.98 1.09
CA GLY A 79 -1.77 3.96 1.01
C GLY A 79 -1.25 4.10 -0.40
N ILE A 80 0.04 3.86 -0.55
CA ILE A 80 0.76 3.82 -1.83
C ILE A 80 1.68 2.61 -1.89
N GLN A 81 1.93 2.12 -3.10
CA GLN A 81 3.00 1.15 -3.36
C GLN A 81 4.23 1.88 -3.90
N ILE A 82 5.41 1.53 -3.40
CA ILE A 82 6.69 2.16 -3.74
C ILE A 82 7.61 1.06 -4.26
N GLY A 83 8.10 1.24 -5.48
CA GLY A 83 9.13 0.38 -6.07
C GLY A 83 10.50 0.71 -5.50
N GLY A 84 11.39 -0.29 -5.38
CA GLY A 84 12.76 -0.11 -4.90
C GLY A 84 13.65 0.77 -5.78
N TYR A 85 13.11 1.24 -6.90
CA TYR A 85 13.79 2.14 -7.85
C TYR A 85 13.29 3.58 -7.78
N GLU A 86 12.33 3.90 -6.92
CA GLU A 86 11.86 5.27 -6.79
C GLU A 86 12.81 6.10 -5.94
N ASP A 87 13.47 7.04 -6.60
CA ASP A 87 14.50 7.89 -6.01
C ASP A 87 13.97 8.92 -5.01
N ASP A 88 12.63 9.08 -4.83
CA ASP A 88 12.06 10.15 -4.02
C ASP A 88 10.78 9.77 -3.25
N LEU A 89 10.93 9.04 -2.15
CA LEU A 89 9.86 8.74 -1.21
C LEU A 89 9.13 10.01 -0.73
N THR A 90 9.87 11.12 -0.52
CA THR A 90 9.30 12.40 -0.07
C THR A 90 8.34 12.94 -1.10
N HIS A 91 8.72 12.91 -2.38
CA HIS A 91 7.89 13.39 -3.47
C HIS A 91 6.62 12.54 -3.57
N THR A 92 6.76 11.23 -3.63
CA THR A 92 5.65 10.27 -3.75
C THR A 92 4.67 10.40 -2.59
N LEU A 93 5.16 10.49 -1.35
CA LEU A 93 4.31 10.69 -0.19
C LEU A 93 3.71 12.10 -0.13
N THR A 94 4.42 13.13 -0.56
CA THR A 94 3.89 14.49 -0.66
C THR A 94 2.73 14.54 -1.67
N GLU A 95 2.88 13.90 -2.82
CA GLU A 95 1.79 13.77 -3.81
C GLU A 95 0.63 12.96 -3.27
N PHE A 96 0.89 11.83 -2.62
CA PHE A 96 -0.15 11.02 -1.98
C PHE A 96 -0.96 11.86 -0.99
N PHE A 97 -0.30 12.64 -0.14
CA PHE A 97 -0.98 13.52 0.79
C PHE A 97 -1.70 14.67 0.08
N HIS A 98 -1.20 15.18 -1.02
CA HIS A 98 -1.84 16.24 -1.78
C HIS A 98 -3.09 15.76 -2.54
N THR A 99 -3.05 14.59 -3.16
CA THR A 99 -4.18 14.02 -3.93
C THR A 99 -5.35 13.58 -3.07
N GLN A 100 -5.14 13.37 -1.78
CA GLN A 100 -6.18 12.94 -0.84
C GLN A 100 -7.13 14.08 -0.40
N GLU A 101 -7.12 15.26 -1.06
CA GLU A 101 -7.92 16.45 -0.66
C GLU A 101 -7.88 16.70 0.86
N MET A 102 -6.70 16.75 1.43
CA MET A 102 -6.49 16.53 2.85
C MET A 102 -7.02 17.64 3.73
N GLU A 103 -7.56 17.24 4.87
CA GLU A 103 -7.85 18.10 6.02
C GLU A 103 -6.58 18.80 6.56
N TYR A 104 -5.39 18.45 6.05
CA TYR A 104 -4.08 18.92 6.55
C TYR A 104 -3.14 19.32 5.41
N PRO A 105 -3.43 20.40 4.67
CA PRO A 105 -2.58 20.82 3.53
C PRO A 105 -1.15 21.19 3.94
N GLU A 106 -0.92 21.54 5.21
CA GLU A 106 0.41 21.84 5.75
C GLU A 106 1.33 20.63 5.88
N ILE A 107 0.81 19.40 5.89
CA ILE A 107 1.65 18.18 6.00
C ILE A 107 2.62 18.09 4.84
N SER A 108 2.16 18.27 3.61
CA SER A 108 3.02 18.22 2.42
C SER A 108 4.10 19.29 2.46
N GLU A 109 3.75 20.49 2.97
CA GLU A 109 4.68 21.61 3.10
C GLU A 109 5.75 21.33 4.18
N ILE A 110 5.39 20.68 5.29
CA ILE A 110 6.31 20.31 6.36
C ILE A 110 7.24 19.19 5.86
N ILE A 111 6.71 18.14 5.24
CA ILE A 111 7.49 17.03 4.69
C ILE A 111 8.55 17.56 3.71
N SER A 112 8.18 18.46 2.80
CA SER A 112 9.11 19.03 1.83
C SER A 112 10.18 19.93 2.47
N LYS A 113 9.88 20.57 3.61
CA LYS A 113 10.83 21.41 4.36
C LYS A 113 11.84 20.61 5.18
N GLU A 114 11.46 19.47 5.70
CA GLU A 114 12.32 18.63 6.54
C GLU A 114 13.46 17.97 5.76
N LYS A 115 13.51 18.13 4.42
CA LYS A 115 14.51 17.50 3.54
C LYS A 115 14.72 16.03 3.89
N ILE A 116 13.60 15.32 3.98
CA ILE A 116 13.63 13.89 4.23
C ILE A 116 14.27 13.24 3.01
N TYR A 117 15.50 12.78 3.15
CA TYR A 117 16.27 12.16 2.07
C TYR A 117 15.69 10.80 1.71
N THR A 118 15.63 10.51 0.44
CA THR A 118 14.79 9.47 -0.10
C THR A 118 15.44 8.68 -1.20
N ASP A 119 16.62 8.23 -0.95
CA ASP A 119 17.17 7.12 -1.72
C ASP A 119 16.56 5.83 -1.15
N CYS A 120 15.44 5.39 -1.73
CA CYS A 120 14.74 4.17 -1.33
C CYS A 120 15.56 2.90 -1.65
N SER A 121 16.60 3.01 -2.46
CA SER A 121 17.53 1.91 -2.74
C SER A 121 18.36 1.52 -1.50
N ASP A 122 18.40 2.39 -0.47
CA ASP A 122 19.03 2.13 0.81
C ASP A 122 17.97 2.00 1.90
N TYR A 123 17.75 0.78 2.36
CA TYR A 123 16.80 0.42 3.42
C TYR A 123 16.96 1.26 4.71
N ASP A 124 18.19 1.58 5.09
CA ASP A 124 18.45 2.42 6.26
C ASP A 124 17.98 3.87 6.06
N ASN A 125 18.09 4.40 4.85
CA ASN A 125 17.60 5.72 4.51
C ASN A 125 16.07 5.75 4.44
N PHE A 126 15.45 4.72 3.87
CA PHE A 126 14.00 4.55 3.87
C PHE A 126 13.43 4.57 5.30
N LYS A 127 13.99 3.78 6.21
CA LYS A 127 13.59 3.77 7.64
C LYS A 127 13.75 5.11 8.33
N LYS A 128 14.85 5.82 8.06
CA LYS A 128 15.08 7.18 8.61
C LYS A 128 14.03 8.16 8.11
N SER A 129 13.73 8.11 6.82
CA SER A 129 12.69 8.95 6.20
C SER A 129 11.32 8.66 6.78
N LEU A 130 10.93 7.39 6.88
CA LEU A 130 9.68 6.97 7.51
C LEU A 130 9.58 7.45 8.97
N THR A 131 10.65 7.29 9.75
CA THR A 131 10.71 7.75 11.14
C THR A 131 10.54 9.28 11.24
N ALA A 132 11.17 10.04 10.35
CA ALA A 132 11.04 11.49 10.32
C ALA A 132 9.61 11.92 9.96
N MET A 133 9.00 11.25 8.98
CA MET A 133 7.62 11.51 8.59
C MET A 133 6.63 11.18 9.71
N ASN A 134 6.78 10.04 10.36
CA ASN A 134 5.93 9.66 11.49
C ASN A 134 5.99 10.66 12.64
N LYS A 135 7.14 11.31 12.89
CA LYS A 135 7.22 12.41 13.87
C LYS A 135 6.36 13.61 13.48
N VAL A 136 6.30 13.94 12.19
CA VAL A 136 5.44 15.02 11.70
C VAL A 136 3.97 14.64 11.86
N LEU A 137 3.61 13.44 11.44
CA LEU A 137 2.25 12.92 11.45
C LEU A 137 1.71 12.70 12.88
N ASP A 138 2.57 12.47 13.85
CA ASP A 138 2.19 12.28 15.26
C ASP A 138 1.41 13.47 15.82
N ALA A 139 1.71 14.68 15.39
CA ALA A 139 0.96 15.89 15.75
C ALA A 139 -0.51 15.89 15.28
N TYR A 140 -0.81 15.08 14.27
CA TYR A 140 -2.14 14.91 13.68
C TYR A 140 -2.82 13.61 14.10
N GLY A 141 -2.20 12.83 14.98
CA GLY A 141 -2.69 11.53 15.40
C GLY A 141 -2.63 10.46 14.30
N LEU A 142 -1.83 10.71 13.26
CA LEU A 142 -1.64 9.82 12.12
C LEU A 142 -0.30 9.12 12.19
N GLN A 143 -0.23 7.97 11.52
CA GLN A 143 0.99 7.18 11.39
C GLN A 143 1.01 6.44 10.06
N LEU A 144 2.20 6.34 9.47
CA LEU A 144 2.49 5.45 8.36
C LEU A 144 3.01 4.13 8.93
N ILE A 145 2.50 3.03 8.41
CA ILE A 145 3.08 1.71 8.56
C ILE A 145 3.56 1.22 7.20
N VAL A 146 4.57 0.40 7.19
CA VAL A 146 5.14 -0.20 5.99
C VAL A 146 4.94 -1.70 6.02
N LEU A 147 4.44 -2.21 4.93
CA LEU A 147 4.41 -3.63 4.62
C LEU A 147 5.52 -3.87 3.59
N GLU A 148 6.54 -4.62 3.97
CA GLU A 148 7.61 -5.05 3.07
C GLU A 148 7.21 -6.39 2.45
N ASP A 149 7.10 -6.41 1.12
CA ASP A 149 6.78 -7.61 0.36
C ASP A 149 8.05 -8.40 0.07
N PHE A 150 8.09 -9.65 0.50
CA PHE A 150 9.22 -10.54 0.28
C PHE A 150 9.17 -11.27 -1.06
N VAL A 151 8.06 -11.24 -1.78
CA VAL A 151 7.83 -12.34 -2.72
C VAL A 151 7.44 -11.96 -4.14
N TYR A 152 6.72 -10.84 -4.45
CA TYR A 152 5.93 -10.91 -5.68
C TYR A 152 5.79 -9.67 -6.56
N CYS A 153 6.26 -8.51 -6.18
CA CYS A 153 6.06 -7.32 -7.01
C CYS A 153 7.36 -6.53 -7.23
N ASP A 154 7.45 -5.80 -8.33
CA ASP A 154 8.47 -4.75 -8.53
C ASP A 154 8.34 -3.61 -7.49
N CYS A 155 7.26 -3.63 -6.70
CA CYS A 155 7.06 -2.74 -5.57
C CYS A 155 7.56 -3.42 -4.29
N GLU A 156 8.61 -2.88 -3.69
CA GLU A 156 9.22 -3.45 -2.47
C GLU A 156 8.43 -3.08 -1.21
N TYR A 157 7.65 -1.99 -1.25
CA TYR A 157 6.99 -1.46 -0.08
C TYR A 157 5.55 -1.02 -0.37
N THR A 158 4.63 -1.42 0.52
CA THR A 158 3.29 -0.82 0.61
C THR A 158 3.25 0.05 1.86
N VAL A 159 3.08 1.36 1.69
CA VAL A 159 3.01 2.33 2.79
C VAL A 159 1.56 2.68 3.02
N LEU A 160 1.03 2.41 4.20
CA LEU A 160 -0.35 2.66 4.59
C LEU A 160 -0.45 3.77 5.63
N LYS A 161 -1.42 4.66 5.46
CA LYS A 161 -1.76 5.73 6.40
C LYS A 161 -2.91 5.30 7.30
N MET A 162 -2.78 5.48 8.60
CA MET A 162 -3.85 5.20 9.56
C MET A 162 -3.73 6.01 10.84
N ASP A 163 -4.76 5.93 11.70
CA ASP A 163 -4.69 6.45 13.05
C ASP A 163 -3.60 5.74 13.85
N LYS A 164 -2.85 6.50 14.64
CA LYS A 164 -1.75 5.97 15.48
C LYS A 164 -2.20 4.82 16.38
N THR A 165 -3.37 4.94 17.02
CA THR A 165 -3.91 3.88 17.88
C THR A 165 -4.20 2.60 17.11
N LEU A 166 -4.60 2.71 15.85
CA LEU A 166 -4.80 1.56 14.97
C LEU A 166 -3.45 0.98 14.55
N ALA A 167 -2.47 1.80 14.18
CA ALA A 167 -1.12 1.38 13.82
C ALA A 167 -0.47 0.53 14.94
N ASP A 168 -0.53 1.00 16.18
CA ASP A 168 0.00 0.26 17.34
C ASP A 168 -0.65 -1.13 17.51
N LYS A 169 -1.97 -1.22 17.30
CA LYS A 169 -2.70 -2.49 17.35
C LYS A 169 -2.31 -3.42 16.21
N VAL A 170 -2.20 -2.88 15.01
CA VAL A 170 -1.85 -3.64 13.81
C VAL A 170 -0.46 -4.26 14.00
N ILE A 171 0.54 -3.45 14.35
CA ILE A 171 1.92 -3.93 14.52
C ILE A 171 2.03 -4.97 15.63
N SER A 172 1.39 -4.72 16.79
CA SER A 172 1.44 -5.65 17.92
C SER A 172 0.77 -7.01 17.66
N ALA A 173 -0.17 -7.03 16.71
CA ALA A 173 -0.93 -8.23 16.36
C ALA A 173 -0.53 -8.84 15.00
N TRP A 174 0.50 -8.28 14.33
CA TRP A 174 0.87 -8.70 12.98
C TRP A 174 1.38 -10.14 12.93
N ASN A 175 0.91 -10.88 11.95
CA ASN A 175 1.29 -12.26 11.69
C ASN A 175 0.91 -12.59 10.24
N SER A 176 1.72 -12.18 9.29
CA SER A 176 1.62 -12.53 7.88
C SER A 176 2.86 -13.31 7.47
N ASP A 177 2.69 -14.28 6.58
CA ASP A 177 3.78 -15.04 5.98
C ASP A 177 4.35 -14.32 4.73
N ASN A 178 3.59 -13.39 4.15
CA ASN A 178 3.92 -12.71 2.90
C ASN A 178 4.53 -11.32 3.11
N PHE A 179 4.26 -10.69 4.25
CA PHE A 179 4.71 -9.32 4.51
C PHE A 179 5.37 -9.22 5.89
N GLU A 180 6.52 -8.56 5.96
CA GLU A 180 6.99 -7.95 7.21
C GLU A 180 6.33 -6.58 7.41
N ILE A 181 6.21 -6.13 8.67
CA ILE A 181 5.62 -4.85 9.02
C ILE A 181 6.53 -4.07 9.96
N TYR A 182 6.63 -2.76 9.72
CA TYR A 182 7.36 -1.85 10.61
C TYR A 182 6.83 -0.40 10.53
N LEU A 183 7.28 0.41 11.51
CA LEU A 183 6.98 1.84 11.66
C LEU A 183 8.12 2.72 11.19
#